data_1cb8a06415b8dd7c0451980ad165f426
#
_entry.id   1cb8a06415b8dd7c0451980ad165f426
#
_cell.length_a   1.000
_cell.length_b   1.000
_cell.length_c   1.000
_cell.angle_alpha   90.00
_cell.angle_beta   90.00
_cell.angle_gamma   90.00
#
_symmetry.space_group_name_H-M   'P 1'
#
loop_
_entity.id
_entity.type
_entity.pdbx_description
1 polymer ?
#
loop_
_entity_poly.entity_id
_entity_poly.type
_entity_poly.pdbx_seq_one_letter_code
_entity_poly.pdbx_strand_id
1 'polypeptide(L)'
;MLGRFEEAILLVLIAANGEATTAEIYEALCEKLKRVSFGAIYTTLDRMGDKKLVARRKGEPLKHRGGKARYYYKITSGGRAAVIESQKLSAGWNFPIPETTILAR
;
A
#
# COMPACT_ATOMS: atom_id res chain seq x y z
N MET A 1 14.42 -2.20 0.69
CA MET A 1 13.59 -2.68 1.78
C MET A 1 12.29 -1.90 1.84
N LEU A 2 11.20 -2.59 2.14
CA LEU A 2 9.88 -1.97 2.13
C LEU A 2 9.61 -1.30 3.48
N GLY A 3 9.21 -0.03 3.45
CA GLY A 3 8.83 0.67 4.67
C GLY A 3 7.47 0.21 5.16
N ARG A 4 7.18 0.45 6.44
CA ARG A 4 5.91 0.07 7.03
C ARG A 4 4.72 0.71 6.36
N PHE A 5 4.83 1.99 6.07
CA PHE A 5 3.74 2.73 5.43
C PHE A 5 3.56 2.28 3.99
N GLU A 6 4.67 2.00 3.31
CA GLU A 6 4.61 1.47 1.95
C GLU A 6 3.92 0.10 1.94
N GLU A 7 4.28 -0.74 2.89
CA GLU A 7 3.65 -2.05 2.98
C GLU A 7 2.15 -1.93 3.25
N ALA A 8 1.76 -1.02 4.13
CA ALA A 8 0.35 -0.81 4.44
C ALA A 8 -0.43 -0.40 3.19
N ILE A 9 0.14 0.50 2.38
CA ILE A 9 -0.51 0.94 1.15
C ILE A 9 -0.64 -0.23 0.17
N LEU A 10 0.40 -1.04 0.03
CA LEU A 10 0.34 -2.18 -0.87
C LEU A 10 -0.71 -3.20 -0.43
N LEU A 11 -0.82 -3.41 0.88
CA LEU A 11 -1.85 -4.31 1.40
C LEU A 11 -3.25 -3.78 1.12
N VAL A 12 -3.45 -2.47 1.22
CA VAL A 12 -4.73 -1.86 0.87
C VAL A 12 -5.04 -2.12 -0.61
N LEU A 13 -4.04 -1.95 -1.48
CA LEU A 13 -4.25 -2.20 -2.90
C LEU A 13 -4.61 -3.64 -3.19
N ILE A 14 -3.95 -4.58 -2.51
CA ILE A 14 -4.27 -5.99 -2.68
C ILE A 14 -5.71 -6.26 -2.24
N ALA A 15 -6.12 -5.70 -1.10
CA ALA A 15 -7.48 -5.86 -0.61
C ALA A 15 -8.51 -5.24 -1.55
N ALA A 16 -8.10 -4.25 -2.33
CA ALA A 16 -8.98 -3.57 -3.29
C ALA A 16 -8.86 -4.17 -4.69
N ASN A 17 -8.45 -5.41 -4.79
CA ASN A 17 -8.30 -6.14 -6.06
C ASN A 17 -7.23 -5.54 -6.96
N GLY A 18 -6.25 -4.88 -6.38
CA GLY A 18 -5.07 -4.43 -7.09
C GLY A 18 -5.03 -2.96 -7.47
N GLU A 19 -6.14 -2.25 -7.35
CA GLU A 19 -6.18 -0.85 -7.77
C GLU A 19 -7.11 -0.04 -6.88
N ALA A 20 -6.73 1.19 -6.56
CA ALA A 20 -7.55 2.09 -5.76
C ALA A 20 -7.14 3.53 -6.00
N THR A 21 -8.06 4.44 -5.69
CA THR A 21 -7.77 5.87 -5.75
C THR A 21 -7.08 6.30 -4.45
N THR A 22 -6.48 7.50 -4.49
CA THR A 22 -5.85 8.05 -3.28
C THR A 22 -6.87 8.19 -2.15
N ALA A 23 -8.09 8.62 -2.47
CA ALA A 23 -9.13 8.77 -1.45
C ALA A 23 -9.48 7.43 -0.81
N GLU A 24 -9.59 6.38 -1.63
CA GLU A 24 -9.88 5.05 -1.11
C GLU A 24 -8.76 4.53 -0.23
N ILE A 25 -7.52 4.79 -0.63
CA ILE A 25 -6.36 4.41 0.17
C ILE A 25 -6.39 5.14 1.51
N TYR A 26 -6.68 6.45 1.46
CA TYR A 26 -6.74 7.26 2.66
C TYR A 26 -7.80 6.73 3.64
N GLU A 27 -8.99 6.45 3.14
CA GLU A 27 -10.06 5.94 3.99
C GLU A 27 -9.69 4.60 4.63
N ALA A 28 -9.11 3.71 3.84
CA ALA A 28 -8.72 2.40 4.36
C ALA A 28 -7.64 2.52 5.43
N LEU A 29 -6.68 3.41 5.22
CA LEU A 29 -5.60 3.58 6.19
C LEU A 29 -6.08 4.25 7.46
N CYS A 30 -7.03 5.19 7.35
CA CYS A 30 -7.58 5.86 8.53
C CYS A 30 -8.28 4.90 9.47
N GLU A 31 -8.80 3.81 8.96
CA GLU A 31 -9.42 2.81 9.82
C GLU A 31 -8.41 2.05 10.66
N LYS A 32 -7.18 1.97 10.18
CA LYS A 32 -6.16 1.15 10.84
C LYS A 32 -5.07 1.95 11.52
N LEU A 33 -4.83 3.17 11.07
CA LEU A 33 -3.78 4.02 11.60
C LEU A 33 -4.38 5.29 12.16
N LYS A 34 -3.84 5.73 13.30
CA LYS A 34 -4.42 6.89 13.98
C LYS A 34 -4.12 8.21 13.29
N ARG A 35 -3.00 8.32 12.63
CA ARG A 35 -2.61 9.57 11.98
C ARG A 35 -2.13 9.34 10.58
N VAL A 36 -2.96 9.71 9.64
CA VAL A 36 -2.63 9.60 8.23
C VAL A 36 -3.04 10.90 7.56
N SER A 37 -2.17 11.46 6.75
CA SER A 37 -2.50 12.66 5.98
C SER A 37 -2.44 12.34 4.49
N PHE A 38 -3.22 13.09 3.71
CA PHE A 38 -3.15 12.95 2.25
C PHE A 38 -1.75 13.26 1.74
N GLY A 39 -1.08 14.27 2.33
CA GLY A 39 0.26 14.62 1.91
C GLY A 39 1.23 13.46 2.06
N ALA A 40 1.15 12.75 3.19
CA ALA A 40 2.00 11.61 3.43
C ALA A 40 1.73 10.49 2.42
N ILE A 41 0.46 10.28 2.09
CA ILE A 41 0.08 9.25 1.12
C ILE A 41 0.62 9.60 -0.26
N TYR A 42 0.44 10.85 -0.70
CA TYR A 42 0.94 11.28 -2.01
C TYR A 42 2.45 11.15 -2.10
N THR A 43 3.17 11.60 -1.08
CA THR A 43 4.62 11.52 -1.07
C THR A 43 5.09 10.07 -1.15
N THR A 44 4.44 9.21 -0.38
CA THR A 44 4.79 7.79 -0.35
C THR A 44 4.46 7.12 -1.67
N LEU A 45 3.30 7.43 -2.26
CA LEU A 45 2.93 6.86 -3.55
C LEU A 45 3.90 7.30 -4.65
N ASP A 46 4.37 8.54 -4.60
CA ASP A 46 5.36 8.99 -5.57
C ASP A 46 6.65 8.18 -5.46
N ARG A 47 7.11 7.93 -4.23
CA ARG A 47 8.30 7.11 -4.03
C ARG A 47 8.07 5.69 -4.52
N MET A 48 6.89 5.15 -4.24
CA MET A 48 6.57 3.78 -4.64
C MET A 48 6.50 3.68 -6.17
N GLY A 49 6.03 4.74 -6.82
CA GLY A 49 6.05 4.78 -8.28
C GLY A 49 7.47 4.77 -8.82
N ASP A 50 8.37 5.52 -8.19
CA ASP A 50 9.77 5.53 -8.58
C ASP A 50 10.43 4.17 -8.37
N LYS A 51 10.02 3.46 -7.35
CA LYS A 51 10.52 2.10 -7.08
C LYS A 51 9.79 1.04 -7.90
N LYS A 52 8.82 1.46 -8.69
CA LYS A 52 8.02 0.56 -9.55
C LYS A 52 7.22 -0.46 -8.77
N LEU A 53 6.80 -0.08 -7.56
CA LEU A 53 5.92 -0.90 -6.75
C LEU A 53 4.47 -0.67 -7.11
N VAL A 54 4.14 0.53 -7.60
CA VAL A 54 2.80 0.87 -8.08
C VAL A 54 2.91 1.59 -9.41
N ALA A 55 1.83 1.55 -10.19
CA ALA A 55 1.70 2.30 -11.43
C ALA A 55 0.50 3.22 -11.30
N ARG A 56 0.66 4.46 -11.73
CA ARG A 56 -0.41 5.44 -11.67
C ARG A 56 -1.15 5.50 -13.00
N ARG A 57 -2.46 5.55 -12.92
CA ARG A 57 -3.30 5.68 -14.10
C ARG A 57 -4.26 6.83 -13.89
N LYS A 58 -4.39 7.68 -14.89
CA LYS A 58 -5.33 8.79 -14.85
C LYS A 58 -6.70 8.29 -15.25
N GLY A 59 -7.69 8.53 -14.40
CA GLY A 59 -9.05 8.15 -14.69
C GLY A 59 -9.77 9.23 -15.47
N GLU A 60 -11.05 9.01 -15.73
CA GLU A 60 -11.87 9.97 -16.42
C GLU A 60 -12.10 11.21 -15.56
N PRO A 61 -12.14 12.41 -16.17
CA PRO A 61 -12.47 13.60 -15.40
C PRO A 61 -13.89 13.48 -14.83
N LEU A 62 -14.06 13.97 -13.62
CA LEU A 62 -15.38 13.99 -13.03
C LEU A 62 -16.21 15.05 -13.74
N LYS A 63 -17.41 14.70 -14.14
CA LYS A 63 -18.31 15.62 -14.82
C LYS A 63 -18.76 16.77 -13.93
N HIS A 64 -18.73 16.54 -12.64
CA HIS A 64 -19.06 17.56 -11.65
C HIS A 64 -17.77 18.16 -11.14
N ARG A 65 -17.81 19.39 -10.69
CA ARG A 65 -16.72 20.03 -9.98
C ARG A 65 -15.48 20.32 -10.80
N GLY A 66 -15.68 20.82 -12.00
CA GLY A 66 -14.58 21.39 -12.75
C GLY A 66 -13.65 20.42 -13.43
N GLY A 67 -14.06 19.17 -13.50
CA GLY A 67 -13.36 18.23 -14.36
C GLY A 67 -12.02 17.73 -13.89
N LYS A 68 -11.75 17.77 -12.58
CA LYS A 68 -10.50 17.18 -12.08
C LYS A 68 -10.52 15.68 -12.24
N ALA A 69 -9.45 15.15 -12.83
CA ALA A 69 -9.32 13.72 -13.03
C ALA A 69 -8.95 13.03 -11.74
N ARG A 70 -9.41 11.79 -11.59
CA ARG A 70 -8.95 10.93 -10.51
C ARG A 70 -7.72 10.18 -10.96
N TYR A 71 -6.83 9.93 -10.01
CA TYR A 71 -5.71 9.05 -10.27
C TYR A 71 -5.94 7.74 -9.55
N TYR A 72 -5.70 6.66 -10.28
CA TYR A 72 -5.75 5.31 -9.71
C TYR A 72 -4.34 4.80 -9.58
N TYR A 73 -4.09 4.09 -8.50
CA TYR A 73 -2.80 3.47 -8.25
C TYR A 73 -2.99 1.97 -8.27
N LYS A 74 -2.21 1.30 -9.10
CA LYS A 74 -2.31 -0.14 -9.27
C LYS A 74 -1.05 -0.78 -8.76
N ILE A 75 -1.19 -1.88 -7.99
CA ILE A 75 -0.02 -2.61 -7.53
C ILE A 75 0.60 -3.34 -8.73
N THR A 76 1.92 -3.30 -8.83
CA THR A 76 2.64 -3.99 -9.89
C THR A 76 3.05 -5.38 -9.41
N SER A 77 3.58 -6.19 -10.35
CA SER A 77 4.15 -7.48 -9.94
C SER A 77 5.32 -7.26 -8.99
N GLY A 78 6.10 -6.20 -9.19
CA GLY A 78 7.17 -5.84 -8.25
C GLY A 78 6.64 -5.49 -6.87
N GLY A 79 5.50 -4.80 -6.81
CA GLY A 79 4.86 -4.48 -5.54
C GLY A 79 4.38 -5.73 -4.82
N ARG A 80 3.77 -6.65 -5.55
CA ARG A 80 3.30 -7.90 -4.96
C ARG A 80 4.47 -8.72 -4.43
N ALA A 81 5.54 -8.79 -5.20
CA ALA A 81 6.74 -9.52 -4.77
C ALA A 81 7.34 -8.90 -3.52
N ALA A 82 7.37 -7.57 -3.44
CA ALA A 82 7.91 -6.88 -2.27
C ALA A 82 7.10 -7.18 -1.01
N VAL A 83 5.77 -7.22 -1.14
CA VAL A 83 4.92 -7.54 0.01
C VAL A 83 5.14 -8.99 0.45
N ILE A 84 5.20 -9.91 -0.50
CA ILE A 84 5.43 -11.31 -0.17
C ILE A 84 6.74 -11.48 0.56
N GLU A 85 7.79 -10.84 0.07
CA GLU A 85 9.09 -10.91 0.71
C GLU A 85 9.08 -10.30 2.10
N SER A 86 8.44 -9.14 2.25
CA SER A 86 8.33 -8.47 3.53
C SER A 86 7.60 -9.34 4.55
N GLN A 87 6.53 -9.99 4.11
CA GLN A 87 5.77 -10.87 4.99
C GLN A 87 6.57 -12.11 5.39
N LYS A 88 7.34 -12.64 4.47
CA LYS A 88 8.21 -13.78 4.80
C LYS A 88 9.26 -13.41 5.83
N LEU A 89 9.86 -12.24 5.69
CA LEU A 89 10.84 -11.76 6.64
C LEU A 89 10.22 -11.56 8.03
N SER A 90 9.04 -11.01 8.08
CA SER A 90 8.34 -10.83 9.34
C SER A 90 8.01 -12.16 10.00
N ALA A 91 7.55 -13.12 9.20
CA ALA A 91 7.24 -14.45 9.73
C ALA A 91 8.49 -15.14 10.25
N GLY A 92 9.60 -15.05 9.51
CA GLY A 92 10.85 -15.63 9.94
C GLY A 92 11.41 -14.98 11.19
N TRP A 93 11.18 -13.70 11.33
CA TRP A 93 11.62 -12.94 12.46
C TRP A 93 10.86 -13.31 13.75
N ASN A 94 9.60 -13.62 13.57
CA ASN A 94 8.76 -14.00 14.69
C ASN A 94 8.95 -15.43 15.16
N PHE A 95 9.68 -16.17 14.38
CA PHE A 95 9.90 -17.50 14.69
C PHE A 95 10.77 -17.71 15.71
N PRO A 96 10.90 -18.06 16.14
CA PRO A 96 11.48 -18.67 16.92
C PRO A 96 11.58 -18.36 18.12
N ILE A 97 11.30 -18.11 18.33
CA ILE A 97 11.50 -17.76 19.63
C ILE A 97 10.79 -18.66 20.52
N PRO A 98 10.59 -18.92 19.85
CA PRO A 98 10.03 -19.53 20.02
C PRO A 98 9.40 -19.80 20.27
N GLU A 99 8.83 -19.85 20.25
CA GLU A 99 8.34 -20.28 20.07
C GLU A 99 7.95 -20.41 19.76
N THR A 100 7.95 -20.28 20.23
CA THR A 100 7.75 -20.57 19.70
C THR A 100 7.63 -20.33 19.39
N THR A 101 7.55 -20.04 19.78
CA THR A 101 7.64 -20.02 19.20
C THR A 101 7.37 -19.69 18.82
N ILE A 102 7.10 -19.50 19.25
CA ILE A 102 7.02 -19.57 18.65
C ILE A 102 6.63 -19.56 18.28
N LEU A 103 6.26 -19.47 18.67
CA LEU A 103 6.15 -19.86 18.09
C LEU A 103 5.66 -20.00 17.75
N ALA A 104 5.45 -20.03 18.14
CA ALA A 104 5.22 -20.42 17.64
C ALA A 104 4.65 -20.43 17.44
N ARG A 105 4.42 -20.32 17.75
CA ARG A 105 4.00 -20.56 17.47
C ARG A 105 3.72 -20.64 17.25
#